data_b92816b73757b71ba664d179961fed51
#
_entry.id   b92816b73757b71ba664d179961fed51
#
_cell.length_a   1.000
_cell.length_b   1.000
_cell.length_c   1.000
_cell.angle_alpha   90.00
_cell.angle_beta   90.00
_cell.angle_gamma   90.00
#
_symmetry.space_group_name_H-M   'P 1'
#
loop_
_entity.id
_entity.type
_entity.pdbx_description
1 polymer ?
#
loop_
_entity_poly.entity_id
_entity_poly.type
_entity_poly.pdbx_seq_one_letter_code
_entity_poly.pdbx_strand_id
1 'polypeptide(L)'
;TLRILGGFTSPDTGRVLFDGQDITKLPPNKRQLNTVFQKYALFPHMSIADNIAFGLKIKNKPKSYIDDKIRYALKLVNLSGYEKRDVTSLSGGQQQRIAIARAIVNEPRVLLLDEPLGALDLKLRQDMQYELIRLKNELGITFIYVTHDQEEALTMSDTIVVMNQGYIQ
;
A
#
# COMPACT_ATOMS: atom_id res chain seq x y z
N THR A 1 0.35 8.97 13.13
CA THR A 1 0.81 9.79 11.97
C THR A 1 0.21 9.28 10.66
N LEU A 2 0.32 7.98 10.28
CA LEU A 2 -0.21 7.44 9.00
C LEU A 2 -1.70 7.75 8.77
N ARG A 3 -2.55 7.63 9.80
CA ARG A 3 -3.98 7.92 9.67
C ARG A 3 -4.25 9.39 9.33
N ILE A 4 -3.43 10.31 9.82
CA ILE A 4 -3.51 11.74 9.49
C ILE A 4 -3.05 11.96 8.04
N LEU A 5 -1.92 11.38 7.64
CA LEU A 5 -1.43 11.46 6.26
C LEU A 5 -2.45 10.86 5.28
N GLY A 6 -3.04 9.71 5.60
CA GLY A 6 -4.07 9.07 4.79
C GLY A 6 -5.43 9.79 4.78
N GLY A 7 -5.65 10.78 5.67
CA GLY A 7 -6.91 11.53 5.76
C GLY A 7 -8.03 10.81 6.52
N PHE A 8 -7.70 9.77 7.28
CA PHE A 8 -8.66 9.04 8.13
C PHE A 8 -8.90 9.73 9.47
N THR A 9 -8.02 10.64 9.87
CA THR A 9 -8.10 11.42 11.11
C THR A 9 -7.57 12.81 10.82
N SER A 10 -8.25 13.84 11.32
CA SER A 10 -7.77 15.23 11.24
C SER A 10 -6.70 15.46 12.30
N PRO A 11 -5.65 16.27 12.02
CA PRO A 11 -4.74 16.72 13.05
C PRO A 11 -5.42 17.74 13.97
N ASP A 12 -5.04 17.78 15.24
CA ASP A 12 -5.54 18.80 16.20
C ASP A 12 -5.00 20.18 15.84
N THR A 13 -3.75 20.23 15.40
CA THR A 13 -3.05 21.46 14.94
C THR A 13 -2.12 21.14 13.78
N GLY A 14 -1.71 22.17 13.06
CA GLY A 14 -0.79 22.02 11.95
C GLY A 14 -1.46 21.65 10.61
N ARG A 15 -0.65 21.32 9.61
CA ARG A 15 -1.09 21.06 8.23
C ARG A 15 -0.37 19.87 7.63
N VAL A 16 -1.04 19.19 6.71
CA VAL A 16 -0.45 18.19 5.83
C VAL A 16 -0.30 18.81 4.45
N LEU A 17 0.94 18.96 4.02
CA LEU A 17 1.27 19.49 2.70
C LEU A 17 1.71 18.35 1.76
N PHE A 18 1.22 18.37 0.54
CA PHE A 18 1.61 17.45 -0.52
C PHE A 18 1.92 18.26 -1.77
N ASP A 19 3.16 18.24 -2.25
CA ASP A 19 3.66 19.10 -3.33
C ASP A 19 3.31 20.59 -3.12
N GLY A 20 3.47 21.08 -1.91
CA GLY A 20 3.14 22.46 -1.55
C GLY A 20 1.66 22.77 -1.39
N GLN A 21 0.76 21.82 -1.71
CA GLN A 21 -0.69 21.97 -1.55
C GLN A 21 -1.14 21.47 -0.19
N ASP A 22 -2.01 22.24 0.47
CA ASP A 22 -2.61 21.82 1.74
C ASP A 22 -3.71 20.80 1.49
N ILE A 23 -3.46 19.55 1.90
CA ILE A 23 -4.40 18.43 1.79
C ILE A 23 -5.05 18.07 3.13
N THR A 24 -4.87 18.87 4.17
CA THR A 24 -5.31 18.55 5.54
C THR A 24 -6.79 18.20 5.60
N LYS A 25 -7.63 18.97 4.90
CA LYS A 25 -9.09 18.81 4.89
C LYS A 25 -9.59 17.86 3.78
N LEU A 26 -8.71 17.36 2.92
CA LEU A 26 -9.12 16.43 1.86
C LEU A 26 -9.42 15.04 2.45
N PRO A 27 -10.57 14.43 2.10
CA PRO A 27 -10.88 13.06 2.49
C PRO A 27 -9.93 12.07 1.79
N PRO A 28 -9.80 10.83 2.31
CA PRO A 28 -8.85 9.83 1.79
C PRO A 28 -8.95 9.59 0.29
N ASN A 29 -10.17 9.53 -0.25
CA ASN A 29 -10.42 9.24 -1.67
C ASN A 29 -10.03 10.38 -2.63
N LYS A 30 -9.74 11.57 -2.12
CA LYS A 30 -9.28 12.73 -2.90
C LYS A 30 -7.78 12.99 -2.77
N ARG A 31 -7.08 12.23 -1.91
CA ARG A 31 -5.62 12.31 -1.78
C ARG A 31 -4.95 11.40 -2.81
N GLN A 32 -3.80 11.83 -3.32
CA GLN A 32 -2.97 11.01 -4.24
C GLN A 32 -2.09 10.02 -3.46
N LEU A 33 -2.64 9.44 -2.41
CA LEU A 33 -2.01 8.51 -1.49
C LEU A 33 -2.88 7.26 -1.42
N ASN A 34 -2.26 6.09 -1.29
CA ASN A 34 -2.97 4.86 -0.95
C ASN A 34 -2.34 4.23 0.29
N THR A 35 -3.15 3.49 1.05
CA THR A 35 -2.72 2.84 2.29
C THR A 35 -2.89 1.34 2.18
N VAL A 36 -1.84 0.61 2.56
CA VAL A 36 -1.87 -0.83 2.82
C VAL A 36 -1.87 -1.01 4.33
N PHE A 37 -2.94 -1.57 4.88
CA PHE A 37 -3.11 -1.79 6.30
C PHE A 37 -2.45 -3.09 6.76
N GLN A 38 -2.11 -3.18 8.03
CA GLN A 38 -1.47 -4.35 8.67
C GLN A 38 -2.23 -5.68 8.42
N LYS A 39 -3.57 -5.66 8.41
CA LYS A 39 -4.42 -6.82 8.12
C LYS A 39 -4.84 -6.89 6.64
N TYR A 40 -4.13 -6.23 5.74
CA TYR A 40 -4.34 -6.18 4.28
C TYR A 40 -5.70 -5.65 3.83
N ALA A 41 -6.75 -5.74 4.64
CA ALA A 41 -8.12 -5.28 4.38
C ALA A 41 -8.66 -5.71 2.99
N LEU A 42 -8.33 -6.93 2.55
CA LEU A 42 -8.90 -7.50 1.33
C LEU A 42 -10.37 -7.84 1.54
N PHE A 43 -11.16 -7.75 0.47
CA PHE A 43 -12.57 -8.09 0.48
C PHE A 43 -12.74 -9.61 0.28
N PRO A 44 -13.12 -10.39 1.32
CA PRO A 44 -13.11 -11.86 1.25
C PRO A 44 -14.17 -12.43 0.30
N HIS A 45 -15.22 -11.68 0.02
CA HIS A 45 -16.33 -12.05 -0.88
C HIS A 45 -16.07 -11.67 -2.35
N MET A 46 -14.91 -11.17 -2.66
CA MET A 46 -14.51 -10.75 -4.01
C MET A 46 -13.34 -11.60 -4.52
N SER A 47 -13.31 -11.84 -5.84
CA SER A 47 -12.14 -12.40 -6.50
C SER A 47 -10.92 -11.49 -6.35
N ILE A 48 -9.73 -12.02 -6.64
CA ILE A 48 -8.50 -11.23 -6.68
C ILE A 48 -8.62 -10.10 -7.70
N ALA A 49 -9.14 -10.38 -8.91
CA ALA A 49 -9.36 -9.36 -9.92
C ALA A 49 -10.30 -8.26 -9.44
N ASP A 50 -11.39 -8.61 -8.76
CA ASP A 50 -12.34 -7.63 -8.23
C ASP A 50 -11.75 -6.80 -7.10
N ASN A 51 -10.94 -7.39 -6.23
CA ASN A 51 -10.19 -6.66 -5.21
C ASN A 51 -9.29 -5.60 -5.83
N ILE A 52 -8.49 -5.99 -6.83
CA ILE A 52 -7.58 -5.07 -7.53
C ILE A 52 -8.37 -3.98 -8.27
N ALA A 53 -9.43 -4.37 -8.98
CA ALA A 53 -10.25 -3.46 -9.77
C ALA A 53 -11.08 -2.47 -8.94
N PHE A 54 -11.27 -2.70 -7.65
CA PHE A 54 -12.26 -2.00 -6.83
C PHE A 54 -12.20 -0.48 -6.95
N GLY A 55 -11.02 0.11 -6.76
CA GLY A 55 -10.82 1.55 -6.86
C GLY A 55 -11.04 2.10 -8.27
N LEU A 56 -10.67 1.33 -9.30
CA LEU A 56 -10.86 1.72 -10.69
C LEU A 56 -12.33 1.68 -11.10
N LYS A 57 -13.10 0.70 -10.60
CA LYS A 57 -14.56 0.61 -10.80
C LYS A 57 -15.28 1.81 -10.18
N ILE A 58 -14.92 2.21 -8.95
CA ILE A 58 -15.47 3.42 -8.30
C ILE A 58 -15.18 4.68 -9.13
N LYS A 59 -14.01 4.74 -9.76
CA LYS A 59 -13.64 5.86 -10.65
C LYS A 59 -14.24 5.75 -12.05
N ASN A 60 -15.15 4.79 -12.30
CA ASN A 60 -15.82 4.55 -13.57
C ASN A 60 -14.84 4.42 -14.77
N LYS A 61 -13.69 3.77 -14.55
CA LYS A 61 -12.72 3.53 -15.64
C LYS A 61 -13.27 2.52 -16.64
N PRO A 62 -12.93 2.64 -17.93
CA PRO A 62 -13.36 1.68 -18.97
C PRO A 62 -12.89 0.26 -18.63
N LYS A 63 -13.69 -0.76 -19.03
CA LYS A 63 -13.39 -2.16 -18.75
C LYS A 63 -12.02 -2.59 -19.30
N SER A 64 -11.69 -2.21 -20.52
CA SER A 64 -10.39 -2.53 -21.13
C SER A 64 -9.22 -1.99 -20.30
N TYR A 65 -9.31 -0.74 -19.84
CA TYR A 65 -8.32 -0.14 -18.96
C TYR A 65 -8.19 -0.92 -17.64
N ILE A 66 -9.32 -1.31 -17.03
CA ILE A 66 -9.33 -2.10 -15.79
C ILE A 66 -8.64 -3.45 -16.01
N ASP A 67 -8.99 -4.17 -17.09
CA ASP A 67 -8.42 -5.47 -17.41
C ASP A 67 -6.90 -5.39 -17.66
N ASP A 68 -6.42 -4.34 -18.32
CA ASP A 68 -4.99 -4.09 -18.51
C ASP A 68 -4.27 -3.81 -17.20
N LYS A 69 -4.87 -2.98 -16.34
CA LYS A 69 -4.30 -2.65 -15.02
C LYS A 69 -4.25 -3.86 -14.09
N ILE A 70 -5.24 -4.74 -14.10
CA ILE A 70 -5.24 -5.98 -13.33
C ILE A 70 -4.05 -6.85 -13.78
N ARG A 71 -3.90 -7.09 -15.08
CA ARG A 71 -2.79 -7.90 -15.62
C ARG A 71 -1.44 -7.31 -15.26
N TYR A 72 -1.28 -5.99 -15.44
CA TYR A 72 -0.06 -5.28 -15.05
C TYR A 72 0.26 -5.46 -13.57
N ALA A 73 -0.71 -5.20 -12.68
CA ALA A 73 -0.51 -5.28 -11.25
C ALA A 73 -0.18 -6.69 -10.76
N LEU A 74 -0.87 -7.71 -11.30
CA LEU A 74 -0.59 -9.11 -10.96
C LEU A 74 0.79 -9.56 -11.46
N LYS A 75 1.21 -9.11 -12.64
CA LYS A 75 2.57 -9.34 -13.13
C LYS A 75 3.62 -8.71 -12.21
N LEU A 76 3.37 -7.47 -11.80
CA LEU A 76 4.29 -6.70 -10.94
C LEU A 76 4.52 -7.37 -9.59
N VAL A 77 3.49 -8.00 -9.02
CA VAL A 77 3.58 -8.71 -7.72
C VAL A 77 3.82 -10.23 -7.87
N ASN A 78 4.20 -10.71 -9.06
CA ASN A 78 4.50 -12.12 -9.36
C ASN A 78 3.33 -13.10 -9.08
N LEU A 79 2.09 -12.68 -9.35
CA LEU A 79 0.86 -13.46 -9.17
C LEU A 79 0.01 -13.52 -10.45
N SER A 80 0.64 -13.50 -11.64
CA SER A 80 -0.06 -13.70 -12.91
C SER A 80 -0.84 -15.02 -12.91
N GLY A 81 -2.06 -15.01 -13.45
CA GLY A 81 -2.94 -16.20 -13.49
C GLY A 81 -3.79 -16.42 -12.22
N TYR A 82 -3.71 -15.52 -11.24
CA TYR A 82 -4.49 -15.63 -9.99
C TYR A 82 -5.80 -14.86 -10.02
N GLU A 83 -6.17 -14.23 -11.13
CA GLU A 83 -7.29 -13.29 -11.28
C GLU A 83 -8.61 -13.79 -10.68
N LYS A 84 -8.91 -15.08 -10.95
CA LYS A 84 -10.20 -15.72 -10.59
C LYS A 84 -10.20 -16.40 -9.22
N ARG A 85 -9.05 -16.43 -8.51
CA ARG A 85 -8.97 -17.10 -7.20
C ARG A 85 -9.61 -16.26 -6.11
N ASP A 86 -10.02 -16.94 -5.03
CA ASP A 86 -10.49 -16.31 -3.81
C ASP A 86 -9.30 -15.85 -2.97
N VAL A 87 -9.41 -14.68 -2.37
CA VAL A 87 -8.35 -14.13 -1.50
C VAL A 87 -8.13 -14.97 -0.24
N THR A 88 -9.14 -15.71 0.19
CA THR A 88 -9.07 -16.60 1.36
C THR A 88 -8.20 -17.85 1.13
N SER A 89 -7.97 -18.22 -0.14
CA SER A 89 -7.09 -19.34 -0.51
C SER A 89 -5.61 -18.99 -0.53
N LEU A 90 -5.27 -17.72 -0.29
CA LEU A 90 -3.91 -17.19 -0.40
C LEU A 90 -3.16 -17.29 0.93
N SER A 91 -1.83 -17.52 0.86
CA SER A 91 -0.93 -17.32 2.01
C SER A 91 -0.87 -15.84 2.43
N GLY A 92 -0.41 -15.56 3.65
CA GLY A 92 -0.27 -14.17 4.14
C GLY A 92 0.55 -13.28 3.22
N GLY A 93 1.70 -13.76 2.74
CA GLY A 93 2.52 -12.99 1.79
C GLY A 93 1.83 -12.78 0.43
N GLN A 94 1.05 -13.75 -0.06
CA GLN A 94 0.26 -13.57 -1.27
C GLN A 94 -0.88 -12.55 -1.06
N GLN A 95 -1.56 -12.59 0.08
CA GLN A 95 -2.58 -11.60 0.44
C GLN A 95 -1.99 -10.19 0.49
N GLN A 96 -0.81 -10.05 1.08
CA GLN A 96 -0.09 -8.78 1.12
C GLN A 96 0.21 -8.26 -0.29
N ARG A 97 0.74 -9.11 -1.17
CA ARG A 97 1.01 -8.75 -2.57
C ARG A 97 -0.24 -8.29 -3.30
N ILE A 98 -1.39 -8.93 -3.07
CA ILE A 98 -2.66 -8.47 -3.65
C ILE A 98 -3.11 -7.14 -3.07
N ALA A 99 -2.91 -6.89 -1.77
CA ALA A 99 -3.22 -5.59 -1.17
C ALA A 99 -2.35 -4.46 -1.76
N ILE A 100 -1.07 -4.74 -2.00
CA ILE A 100 -0.17 -3.82 -2.70
C ILE A 100 -0.62 -3.62 -4.15
N ALA A 101 -0.93 -4.70 -4.90
CA ALA A 101 -1.46 -4.63 -6.25
C ALA A 101 -2.71 -3.75 -6.33
N ARG A 102 -3.66 -3.91 -5.39
CA ARG A 102 -4.87 -3.08 -5.28
C ARG A 102 -4.54 -1.60 -5.02
N ALA A 103 -3.49 -1.33 -4.26
CA ALA A 103 -3.09 0.04 -3.97
C ALA A 103 -2.43 0.71 -5.19
N ILE A 104 -1.53 0.02 -5.88
CA ILE A 104 -0.74 0.60 -6.98
C ILE A 104 -1.54 0.82 -8.28
N VAL A 105 -2.60 0.04 -8.55
CA VAL A 105 -3.41 0.23 -9.77
C VAL A 105 -4.07 1.60 -9.87
N ASN A 106 -4.23 2.27 -8.73
CA ASN A 106 -4.75 3.63 -8.67
C ASN A 106 -3.71 4.71 -8.99
N GLU A 107 -2.47 4.30 -9.28
CA GLU A 107 -1.34 5.17 -9.60
C GLU A 107 -1.10 6.25 -8.54
N PRO A 108 -0.95 5.85 -7.26
CA PRO A 108 -0.68 6.82 -6.20
C PRO A 108 0.73 7.38 -6.36
N ARG A 109 0.96 8.60 -5.90
CA ARG A 109 2.31 9.17 -5.80
C ARG A 109 3.03 8.78 -4.51
N VAL A 110 2.23 8.38 -3.49
CA VAL A 110 2.76 7.90 -2.19
C VAL A 110 1.99 6.67 -1.77
N LEU A 111 2.71 5.64 -1.32
CA LEU A 111 2.15 4.44 -0.72
C LEU A 111 2.47 4.44 0.78
N LEU A 112 1.43 4.42 1.60
CA LEU A 112 1.52 4.31 3.05
C LEU A 112 1.42 2.84 3.44
N LEU A 113 2.40 2.33 4.19
CA LEU A 113 2.50 0.93 4.60
C LEU A 113 2.54 0.87 6.14
N ASP A 114 1.50 0.29 6.73
CA ASP A 114 1.32 0.19 8.19
C ASP A 114 1.71 -1.21 8.65
N GLU A 115 2.91 -1.37 9.19
CA GLU A 115 3.51 -2.64 9.65
C GLU A 115 3.30 -3.80 8.66
N PRO A 116 3.61 -3.64 7.37
CA PRO A 116 3.21 -4.61 6.36
C PRO A 116 3.86 -5.99 6.53
N LEU A 117 4.99 -6.09 7.21
CA LEU A 117 5.72 -7.35 7.40
C LEU A 117 5.51 -7.98 8.79
N GLY A 118 4.84 -7.29 9.70
CA GLY A 118 4.72 -7.72 11.10
C GLY A 118 4.02 -9.07 11.33
N ALA A 119 3.16 -9.51 10.39
CA ALA A 119 2.43 -10.77 10.49
C ALA A 119 3.10 -11.96 9.78
N LEU A 120 4.31 -11.77 9.21
CA LEU A 120 5.02 -12.78 8.42
C LEU A 120 6.10 -13.50 9.26
N ASP A 121 6.34 -14.77 8.94
CA ASP A 121 7.51 -15.48 9.45
C ASP A 121 8.82 -14.88 8.90
N LEU A 122 9.96 -15.21 9.52
CA LEU A 122 11.25 -14.58 9.22
C LEU A 122 11.65 -14.70 7.75
N LYS A 123 11.52 -15.90 7.16
CA LYS A 123 11.92 -16.14 5.78
C LYS A 123 11.04 -15.34 4.80
N LEU A 124 9.73 -15.43 4.98
CA LEU A 124 8.77 -14.72 4.14
C LEU A 124 8.90 -13.21 4.30
N ARG A 125 9.26 -12.73 5.50
CA ARG A 125 9.53 -11.32 5.77
C ARG A 125 10.70 -10.82 4.94
N GLN A 126 11.83 -11.54 4.92
CA GLN A 126 12.99 -11.19 4.10
C GLN A 126 12.66 -11.16 2.61
N ASP A 127 11.96 -12.18 2.09
CA ASP A 127 11.52 -12.22 0.70
C ASP A 127 10.65 -11.01 0.35
N MET A 128 9.76 -10.61 1.26
CA MET A 128 8.88 -9.46 1.07
C MET A 128 9.60 -8.12 1.18
N GLN A 129 10.66 -7.99 2.00
CA GLN A 129 11.52 -6.80 2.01
C GLN A 129 12.13 -6.55 0.64
N TYR A 130 12.77 -7.57 0.05
CA TYR A 130 13.34 -7.46 -1.31
C TYR A 130 12.28 -7.09 -2.35
N GLU A 131 11.10 -7.69 -2.25
CA GLU A 131 9.99 -7.40 -3.15
C GLU A 131 9.51 -5.94 -3.03
N LEU A 132 9.37 -5.41 -1.81
CA LEU A 132 8.98 -4.02 -1.59
C LEU A 132 10.02 -3.02 -2.08
N ILE A 133 11.32 -3.31 -1.88
CA ILE A 133 12.42 -2.48 -2.41
C ILE A 133 12.38 -2.49 -3.94
N ARG A 134 12.22 -3.65 -4.56
CA ARG A 134 12.07 -3.78 -6.01
C ARG A 134 10.90 -2.96 -6.53
N LEU A 135 9.72 -3.10 -5.90
CA LEU A 135 8.52 -2.37 -6.27
C LEU A 135 8.69 -0.85 -6.12
N LYS A 136 9.32 -0.38 -5.04
CA LYS A 136 9.64 1.05 -4.84
C LYS A 136 10.46 1.59 -6.02
N ASN A 137 11.50 0.87 -6.40
CA ASN A 137 12.39 1.29 -7.48
C ASN A 137 11.72 1.23 -8.85
N GLU A 138 10.96 0.18 -9.13
CA GLU A 138 10.26 -0.01 -10.42
C GLU A 138 9.15 1.00 -10.63
N LEU A 139 8.42 1.36 -9.57
CA LEU A 139 7.31 2.31 -9.64
C LEU A 139 7.75 3.76 -9.58
N GLY A 140 8.90 4.06 -9.02
CA GLY A 140 9.40 5.43 -8.83
C GLY A 140 8.50 6.30 -7.94
N ILE A 141 7.75 5.69 -7.00
CA ILE A 141 6.87 6.40 -6.07
C ILE A 141 7.45 6.41 -4.65
N THR A 142 6.98 7.34 -3.83
CA THR A 142 7.42 7.41 -2.43
C THR A 142 6.69 6.36 -1.58
N PHE A 143 7.46 5.58 -0.80
CA PHE A 143 6.93 4.70 0.23
C PHE A 143 7.12 5.33 1.60
N ILE A 144 6.05 5.41 2.38
CA ILE A 144 6.11 5.76 3.81
C ILE A 144 5.77 4.50 4.59
N TYR A 145 6.75 4.01 5.31
CA TYR A 145 6.73 2.72 5.96
C TYR A 145 6.77 2.90 7.48
N VAL A 146 5.84 2.28 8.20
CA VAL A 146 5.87 2.22 9.67
C VAL A 146 6.25 0.83 10.09
N THR A 147 7.27 0.73 10.92
CA THR A 147 7.72 -0.52 11.54
C THR A 147 8.24 -0.25 12.94
N HIS A 148 8.25 -1.27 13.77
CA HIS A 148 8.95 -1.32 15.05
C HIS A 148 10.25 -2.13 14.97
N ASP A 149 10.55 -2.69 13.80
CA ASP A 149 11.77 -3.45 13.54
C ASP A 149 12.85 -2.54 12.96
N GLN A 150 14.00 -2.46 13.65
CA GLN A 150 15.10 -1.59 13.27
C GLN A 150 15.81 -2.08 12.01
N GLU A 151 15.93 -3.41 11.82
CA GLU A 151 16.56 -4.00 10.66
C GLU A 151 15.76 -3.69 9.39
N GLU A 152 14.42 -3.80 9.46
CA GLU A 152 13.53 -3.39 8.37
C GLU A 152 13.73 -1.91 8.01
N ALA A 153 13.73 -1.03 9.02
CA ALA A 153 13.89 0.41 8.80
C ALA A 153 15.22 0.73 8.10
N LEU A 154 16.33 0.14 8.58
CA LEU A 154 17.66 0.37 8.02
C LEU A 154 17.85 -0.19 6.62
N THR A 155 17.21 -1.34 6.32
CA THR A 155 17.37 -2.01 5.03
C THR A 155 16.54 -1.36 3.91
N MET A 156 15.35 -0.85 4.24
CA MET A 156 14.35 -0.44 3.23
C MET A 156 14.27 1.06 3.01
N SER A 157 14.80 1.88 3.92
CA SER A 157 14.56 3.33 3.92
C SER A 157 15.76 4.14 3.45
N ASP A 158 15.48 5.23 2.73
CA ASP A 158 16.46 6.26 2.41
C ASP A 158 16.52 7.32 3.54
N THR A 159 15.43 7.45 4.32
CA THR A 159 15.34 8.37 5.46
C THR A 159 14.54 7.71 6.58
N ILE A 160 15.03 7.81 7.81
CA ILE A 160 14.39 7.24 8.99
C ILE A 160 13.98 8.36 9.94
N VAL A 161 12.75 8.27 10.44
CA VAL A 161 12.22 9.17 11.48
C VAL A 161 11.91 8.32 12.71
N VAL A 162 12.64 8.56 13.79
CA VAL A 162 12.40 7.90 15.08
C VAL A 162 11.34 8.70 15.84
N MET A 163 10.33 7.99 16.35
CA MET A 163 9.26 8.59 17.13
C MET A 163 9.16 7.92 18.50
N ASN A 164 9.08 8.73 19.56
CA ASN A 164 8.86 8.28 20.93
C ASN A 164 7.78 9.13 21.59
N GLN A 165 6.74 8.50 22.14
CA GLN A 165 5.59 9.17 22.80
C GLN A 165 4.98 10.32 21.98
N GLY A 166 4.94 10.17 20.65
CA GLY A 166 4.39 11.16 19.73
C GLY A 166 5.35 12.26 19.28
N TYR A 167 6.57 12.29 19.80
CA TYR A 167 7.61 13.27 19.43
C TYR A 167 8.63 12.64 18.49
N ILE A 168 9.09 13.44 17.54
CA ILE A 168 10.26 13.11 16.67
C ILE A 168 11.52 13.31 17.54
N GLN A 169 12.42 12.33 17.47
CA GLN A 169 13.69 12.33 18.19
C GLN A 169 14.82 12.84 17.34
#